data_6129928301b94279d80e1d71bf478cd4
#
_entry.id   6129928301b94279d80e1d71bf478cd4
#
_cell.length_a   1.000
_cell.length_b   1.000
_cell.length_c   1.000
_cell.angle_alpha   90.00
_cell.angle_beta   90.00
_cell.angle_gamma   90.00
#
_symmetry.space_group_name_H-M   'P 1'
#
loop_
_entity.id
_entity.type
_entity.pdbx_description
1 polymer ?
#
loop_
_entity_poly.entity_id
_entity_poly.type
_entity_poly.pdbx_seq_one_letter_code
_entity_poly.pdbx_strand_id
1 'polypeptide(L)'
;MTDEELMRAALDEAKIAADLGEVPVGAVVAKDGEIVARAHNLRESGKNATYHAELMAIDAACKALGGWRLWQCELFVTLEPCPMCSGAIINSRLKRVVYGARDPKAGCCGSLTDLFALPFNHHPVIESGLLEDEAQALLQNFFVMLREKCKKK
;
A
#
# COMPACT_ATOMS: atom_id res chain seq x y z
N MET A 1 -4.57 -12.78 13.05
CA MET A 1 -5.54 -11.83 12.48
C MET A 1 -6.02 -12.36 11.13
N THR A 2 -7.27 -12.12 10.81
CA THR A 2 -7.82 -12.45 9.49
C THR A 2 -7.34 -11.43 8.44
N ASP A 3 -7.51 -11.77 7.17
CA ASP A 3 -7.21 -10.85 6.06
C ASP A 3 -7.99 -9.54 6.22
N GLU A 4 -9.27 -9.62 6.58
CA GLU A 4 -10.10 -8.45 6.79
C GLU A 4 -9.57 -7.57 7.93
N GLU A 5 -9.17 -8.16 9.04
CA GLU A 5 -8.60 -7.41 10.17
C GLU A 5 -7.28 -6.72 9.78
N LEU A 6 -6.45 -7.40 8.98
CA LEU A 6 -5.19 -6.83 8.49
C LEU A 6 -5.45 -5.67 7.51
N MET A 7 -6.43 -5.81 6.61
CA MET A 7 -6.80 -4.72 5.71
C MET A 7 -7.43 -3.55 6.49
N ARG A 8 -8.18 -3.82 7.56
CA ARG A 8 -8.71 -2.75 8.41
C ARG A 8 -7.58 -1.96 9.07
N ALA A 9 -6.52 -2.63 9.50
CA ALA A 9 -5.35 -1.94 10.04
C ALA A 9 -4.70 -1.05 8.96
N ALA A 10 -4.63 -1.51 7.72
CA ALA A 10 -4.15 -0.69 6.61
C ALA A 10 -5.07 0.51 6.34
N LEU A 11 -6.38 0.32 6.42
CA LEU A 11 -7.35 1.42 6.28
C LEU A 11 -7.20 2.44 7.42
N ASP A 12 -6.94 2.00 8.64
CA ASP A 12 -6.69 2.90 9.77
C ASP A 12 -5.46 3.77 9.50
N GLU A 13 -4.41 3.18 8.93
CA GLU A 13 -3.22 3.95 8.50
C GLU A 13 -3.57 4.95 7.40
N ALA A 14 -4.41 4.55 6.44
CA ALA A 14 -4.87 5.47 5.38
C ALA A 14 -5.62 6.66 5.95
N LYS A 15 -6.42 6.47 6.98
CA LYS A 15 -7.15 7.55 7.68
C LYS A 15 -6.20 8.51 8.36
N ILE A 16 -5.12 8.00 8.96
CA ILE A 16 -4.08 8.86 9.55
C ILE A 16 -3.45 9.74 8.47
N ALA A 17 -3.14 9.17 7.30
CA ALA A 17 -2.61 9.94 6.18
C ALA A 17 -3.58 11.05 5.76
N ALA A 18 -4.87 10.74 5.64
CA ALA A 18 -5.90 11.74 5.28
C ALA A 18 -5.93 12.88 6.29
N ASP A 19 -5.86 12.59 7.58
CA ASP A 19 -5.86 13.59 8.65
C ASP A 19 -4.63 14.50 8.58
N LEU A 20 -3.53 14.03 7.99
CA LEU A 20 -2.31 14.81 7.77
C LEU A 20 -2.33 15.59 6.44
N GLY A 21 -3.39 15.48 5.66
CA GLY A 21 -3.46 16.11 4.33
C GLY A 21 -2.75 15.32 3.23
N GLU A 22 -2.40 14.08 3.50
CA GLU A 22 -1.77 13.17 2.54
C GLU A 22 -2.79 12.34 1.80
N VAL A 23 -2.46 11.89 0.59
CA VAL A 23 -3.30 10.92 -0.13
C VAL A 23 -3.49 9.69 0.77
N PRO A 24 -4.74 9.27 1.05
CA PRO A 24 -5.02 8.24 2.07
C PRO A 24 -4.72 6.83 1.57
N VAL A 25 -3.47 6.45 1.68
CA VAL A 25 -2.99 5.09 1.42
C VAL A 25 -2.30 4.58 2.67
N GLY A 26 -2.68 3.39 3.10
CA GLY A 26 -2.10 2.72 4.24
C GLY A 26 -1.67 1.30 3.89
N ALA A 27 -0.68 0.81 4.62
CA ALA A 27 -0.13 -0.52 4.39
C ALA A 27 0.30 -1.17 5.70
N VAL A 28 0.16 -2.49 5.77
CA VAL A 28 0.73 -3.30 6.86
C VAL A 28 1.47 -4.48 6.25
N VAL A 29 2.57 -4.88 6.88
CA VAL A 29 3.26 -6.13 6.59
C VAL A 29 2.98 -7.07 7.74
N ALA A 30 2.53 -8.28 7.43
CA ALA A 30 2.20 -9.31 8.41
C ALA A 30 3.06 -10.56 8.20
N LYS A 31 3.40 -11.23 9.29
CA LYS A 31 4.06 -12.52 9.28
C LYS A 31 3.29 -13.45 10.22
N ASP A 32 2.88 -14.61 9.70
CA ASP A 32 2.07 -15.58 10.46
C ASP A 32 0.81 -14.95 11.07
N GLY A 33 0.17 -14.04 10.31
CA GLY A 33 -1.05 -13.36 10.74
C GLY A 33 -0.87 -12.25 11.76
N GLU A 34 0.39 -11.89 12.10
CA GLU A 34 0.68 -10.83 13.05
C GLU A 34 1.34 -9.64 12.32
N ILE A 35 0.94 -8.41 12.68
CA ILE A 35 1.51 -7.21 12.08
C ILE A 35 2.94 -7.01 12.59
N VAL A 36 3.90 -6.93 11.66
CA VAL A 36 5.30 -6.63 11.96
C VAL A 36 5.69 -5.19 11.61
N ALA A 37 4.93 -4.56 10.72
CA ALA A 37 5.15 -3.16 10.33
C ALA A 37 3.87 -2.56 9.79
N ARG A 38 3.71 -1.25 9.99
CA ARG A 38 2.59 -0.49 9.44
C ARG A 38 3.06 0.90 9.05
N ALA A 39 2.46 1.46 8.00
CA ALA A 39 2.84 2.77 7.50
C ALA A 39 1.70 3.39 6.68
N HIS A 40 1.81 4.67 6.46
CA HIS A 40 0.89 5.43 5.61
C HIS A 40 1.68 6.43 4.78
N ASN A 41 1.09 6.90 3.69
CA ASN A 41 1.71 7.84 2.77
C ASN A 41 2.13 9.13 3.49
N LEU A 42 3.38 9.54 3.28
CA LEU A 42 3.96 10.77 3.84
C LEU A 42 4.71 11.58 2.76
N ARG A 43 4.33 11.43 1.49
CA ARG A 43 5.04 12.07 0.39
C ARG A 43 5.16 13.59 0.55
N GLU A 44 4.08 14.27 0.91
CA GLU A 44 4.07 15.72 1.07
C GLU A 44 4.72 16.16 2.38
N SER A 45 4.32 15.58 3.50
CA SER A 45 4.84 15.91 4.84
C SER A 45 6.33 15.60 4.95
N GLY A 46 6.76 14.48 4.37
CA GLY A 46 8.15 14.05 4.38
C GLY A 46 8.99 14.65 3.27
N LYS A 47 8.36 15.35 2.31
CA LYS A 47 9.01 15.95 1.14
C LYS A 47 9.88 14.93 0.40
N ASN A 48 9.32 13.73 0.18
CA ASN A 48 10.07 12.63 -0.41
C ASN A 48 9.15 11.80 -1.32
N ALA A 49 9.50 11.74 -2.60
CA ALA A 49 8.73 11.01 -3.61
C ALA A 49 8.66 9.51 -3.34
N THR A 50 9.55 8.96 -2.53
CA THR A 50 9.57 7.52 -2.21
C THR A 50 8.75 7.18 -0.95
N TYR A 51 8.18 8.16 -0.26
CA TYR A 51 7.43 7.93 0.98
C TYR A 51 5.99 7.46 0.71
N HIS A 52 5.87 6.39 -0.05
CA HIS A 52 4.62 5.64 -0.19
C HIS A 52 4.46 4.66 0.97
N ALA A 53 3.22 4.39 1.35
CA ALA A 53 2.91 3.48 2.46
C ALA A 53 3.60 2.13 2.32
N GLU A 54 3.59 1.56 1.12
CA GLU A 54 4.16 0.24 0.85
C GLU A 54 5.68 0.22 1.07
N LEU A 55 6.41 1.20 0.51
CA LEU A 55 7.86 1.28 0.70
C LEU A 55 8.24 1.45 2.16
N MET A 56 7.51 2.30 2.87
CA MET A 56 7.77 2.56 4.28
C MET A 56 7.46 1.33 5.14
N ALA A 57 6.39 0.60 4.82
CA ALA A 57 6.06 -0.64 5.52
C ALA A 57 7.11 -1.73 5.27
N ILE A 58 7.57 -1.88 4.03
CA ILE A 58 8.64 -2.82 3.67
C ILE A 58 9.93 -2.47 4.41
N ASP A 59 10.32 -1.19 4.39
CA ASP A 59 11.50 -0.71 5.11
C ASP A 59 11.44 -1.05 6.59
N ALA A 60 10.32 -0.74 7.23
CA ALA A 60 10.09 -1.00 8.65
C ALA A 60 10.10 -2.51 8.95
N ALA A 61 9.52 -3.33 8.09
CA ALA A 61 9.50 -4.79 8.25
C ALA A 61 10.90 -5.38 8.16
N CYS A 62 11.71 -4.91 7.20
CA CYS A 62 13.10 -5.35 7.06
C CYS A 62 13.91 -5.02 8.33
N LYS A 63 13.72 -3.85 8.89
CA LYS A 63 14.39 -3.44 10.13
C LYS A 63 13.92 -4.28 11.31
N ALA A 64 12.62 -4.50 11.43
CA ALA A 64 12.04 -5.27 12.53
C ALA A 64 12.49 -6.74 12.52
N LEU A 65 12.61 -7.33 11.33
CA LEU A 65 12.97 -8.75 11.16
C LEU A 65 14.48 -8.96 10.97
N GLY A 66 15.24 -7.89 10.81
CA GLY A 66 16.70 -7.97 10.72
C GLY A 66 17.23 -8.51 9.38
N GLY A 67 16.47 -8.34 8.28
CA GLY A 67 16.92 -8.79 6.97
C GLY A 67 16.01 -8.28 5.85
N TRP A 68 16.49 -8.36 4.61
CA TRP A 68 15.77 -7.84 3.45
C TRP A 68 14.81 -8.85 2.81
N ARG A 69 14.93 -10.12 3.14
CA ARG A 69 14.06 -11.16 2.57
C ARG A 69 12.78 -11.30 3.40
N LEU A 70 11.67 -10.84 2.83
CA LEU A 70 10.35 -10.90 3.47
C LEU A 70 9.52 -12.08 2.92
N TRP A 71 10.16 -13.18 2.61
CA TRP A 71 9.56 -14.32 1.89
C TRP A 71 8.44 -15.02 2.67
N GLN A 72 8.38 -14.85 3.98
CA GLN A 72 7.30 -15.37 4.84
C GLN A 72 6.24 -14.32 5.18
N CYS A 73 6.36 -13.13 4.60
CA CYS A 73 5.49 -12.00 4.93
C CYS A 73 4.48 -11.71 3.84
N GLU A 74 3.37 -11.09 4.25
CA GLU A 74 2.30 -10.66 3.38
C GLU A 74 2.12 -9.13 3.53
N LEU A 75 1.83 -8.46 2.42
CA LEU A 75 1.56 -7.01 2.40
C LEU A 75 0.08 -6.80 2.15
N PHE A 76 -0.54 -5.99 3.02
CA PHE A 76 -1.90 -5.51 2.83
C PHE A 76 -1.84 -4.01 2.60
N VAL A 77 -2.37 -3.53 1.49
CA VAL A 77 -2.34 -2.12 1.11
C VAL A 77 -3.69 -1.69 0.57
N THR A 78 -4.11 -0.47 0.89
CA THR A 78 -5.45 0.01 0.55
C THR A 78 -5.60 0.37 -0.92
N LEU A 79 -4.51 0.66 -1.61
CA LEU A 79 -4.50 1.01 -3.04
C LEU A 79 -3.53 0.11 -3.81
N GLU A 80 -3.88 -0.23 -5.03
CA GLU A 80 -3.05 -1.02 -5.93
C GLU A 80 -1.63 -0.41 -6.05
N PRO A 81 -0.56 -1.20 -5.86
CA PRO A 81 0.80 -0.68 -5.91
C PRO A 81 1.20 -0.06 -7.25
N CYS A 82 1.95 1.05 -7.19
CA CYS A 82 2.56 1.73 -8.33
C CYS A 82 3.83 0.99 -8.80
N PRO A 83 4.49 1.43 -9.90
CA PRO A 83 5.70 0.76 -10.38
C PRO A 83 6.82 0.67 -9.35
N MET A 84 7.06 1.74 -8.60
CA MET A 84 8.10 1.79 -7.57
C MET A 84 7.84 0.77 -6.46
N CYS A 85 6.61 0.73 -5.96
CA CYS A 85 6.23 -0.18 -4.87
C CYS A 85 6.15 -1.62 -5.36
N SER A 86 5.69 -1.86 -6.58
CA SER A 86 5.67 -3.19 -7.18
C SER A 86 7.08 -3.75 -7.33
N GLY A 87 8.04 -2.90 -7.74
CA GLY A 87 9.46 -3.28 -7.79
C GLY A 87 10.00 -3.66 -6.41
N ALA A 88 9.64 -2.88 -5.39
CA ALA A 88 10.05 -3.17 -4.01
C ALA A 88 9.46 -4.49 -3.50
N ILE A 89 8.22 -4.79 -3.86
CA ILE A 89 7.56 -6.07 -3.53
C ILE A 89 8.36 -7.24 -4.10
N ILE A 90 8.75 -7.14 -5.37
CA ILE A 90 9.55 -8.18 -6.03
C ILE A 90 10.92 -8.30 -5.35
N ASN A 91 11.59 -7.17 -5.11
CA ASN A 91 12.94 -7.15 -4.54
C ASN A 91 12.99 -7.72 -3.12
N SER A 92 11.97 -7.46 -2.32
CA SER A 92 11.90 -7.94 -0.93
C SER A 92 11.39 -9.37 -0.79
N ARG A 93 10.96 -9.99 -1.89
CA ARG A 93 10.47 -11.39 -1.92
C ARG A 93 9.21 -11.63 -1.09
N LEU A 94 8.33 -10.63 -1.00
CA LEU A 94 7.03 -10.81 -0.32
C LEU A 94 6.27 -11.99 -0.91
N LYS A 95 5.67 -12.78 -0.05
CA LYS A 95 4.96 -14.02 -0.42
C LYS A 95 3.60 -13.72 -1.08
N ARG A 96 2.92 -12.69 -0.58
CA ARG A 96 1.54 -12.38 -1.00
C ARG A 96 1.29 -10.88 -0.82
N VAL A 97 0.52 -10.32 -1.76
CA VAL A 97 0.05 -8.93 -1.70
C VAL A 97 -1.46 -8.93 -1.86
N VAL A 98 -2.14 -8.28 -0.92
CA VAL A 98 -3.59 -8.07 -0.98
C VAL A 98 -3.82 -6.56 -1.04
N TYR A 99 -4.50 -6.08 -2.09
CA TYR A 99 -4.83 -4.65 -2.17
C TYR A 99 -6.34 -4.44 -2.23
N GLY A 100 -6.77 -3.25 -1.79
CA GLY A 100 -8.18 -2.87 -1.77
C GLY A 100 -8.63 -2.31 -3.11
N ALA A 101 -8.43 -1.01 -3.32
CA ALA A 101 -8.90 -0.30 -4.52
C ALA A 101 -7.91 -0.41 -5.69
N ARG A 102 -8.45 -0.44 -6.90
CA ARG A 102 -7.65 -0.40 -8.13
C ARG A 102 -7.22 1.03 -8.43
N ASP A 103 -6.06 1.16 -9.07
CA ASP A 103 -5.54 2.46 -9.50
C ASP A 103 -5.36 2.46 -11.02
N PRO A 104 -6.32 3.04 -11.78
CA PRO A 104 -6.22 3.02 -13.24
C PRO A 104 -5.12 3.92 -13.80
N LYS A 105 -4.55 4.82 -12.98
CA LYS A 105 -3.51 5.76 -13.43
C LYS A 105 -2.09 5.24 -13.22
N ALA A 106 -1.85 4.48 -12.17
CA ALA A 106 -0.50 4.05 -11.79
C ALA A 106 -0.42 2.59 -11.34
N GLY A 107 -1.53 1.87 -11.28
CA GLY A 107 -1.58 0.52 -10.76
C GLY A 107 -0.85 -0.49 -11.64
N CYS A 108 0.01 -1.29 -11.01
CA CYS A 108 0.86 -2.26 -11.70
C CYS A 108 0.52 -3.72 -11.39
N CYS A 109 -0.67 -3.97 -10.85
CA CYS A 109 -1.18 -5.31 -10.57
C CYS A 109 -2.31 -5.72 -11.52
N GLY A 110 -2.42 -5.04 -12.66
CA GLY A 110 -3.42 -5.35 -13.69
C GLY A 110 -4.23 -4.17 -14.21
N SER A 111 -4.24 -3.01 -13.53
CA SER A 111 -5.06 -1.87 -13.95
C SER A 111 -4.43 -1.11 -15.12
N LEU A 112 -3.28 -0.49 -14.92
CA LEU A 112 -2.54 0.17 -16.01
C LEU A 112 -1.66 -0.84 -16.73
N THR A 113 -0.93 -1.64 -15.97
CA THR A 113 -0.09 -2.71 -16.47
C THR A 113 -0.01 -3.80 -15.39
N ASP A 114 0.57 -4.95 -15.73
CA ASP A 114 0.83 -6.02 -14.77
C ASP A 114 2.34 -6.32 -14.74
N LEU A 115 3.02 -5.69 -13.80
CA LEU A 115 4.46 -5.89 -13.62
C LEU A 115 4.77 -7.34 -13.19
N PHE A 116 3.84 -7.97 -12.47
CA PHE A 116 4.01 -9.32 -11.94
C PHE A 116 3.81 -10.41 -12.99
N ALA A 117 3.32 -10.07 -14.18
CA ALA A 117 3.25 -10.98 -15.33
C ALA A 117 4.59 -11.12 -16.04
N LEU A 118 5.54 -10.22 -15.81
CA LEU A 118 6.86 -10.27 -16.42
C LEU A 118 7.72 -11.37 -15.77
N PRO A 119 8.68 -11.94 -16.52
CA PRO A 119 9.44 -13.10 -16.04
C PRO A 119 10.55 -12.74 -15.06
N PHE A 120 10.23 -11.98 -14.02
CA PHE A 120 11.15 -11.76 -12.90
C PHE A 120 11.33 -13.07 -12.12
N ASN A 121 12.38 -13.15 -11.32
CA ASN A 121 12.72 -14.37 -10.58
C ASN A 121 11.90 -14.56 -9.29
N HIS A 122 10.93 -13.70 -9.03
CA HIS A 122 10.02 -13.83 -7.90
C HIS A 122 8.61 -13.41 -8.30
N HIS A 123 7.61 -14.22 -7.96
CA HIS A 123 6.21 -13.98 -8.26
C HIS A 123 5.37 -14.15 -6.99
N PRO A 124 5.01 -13.05 -6.31
CA PRO A 124 4.10 -13.13 -5.17
C PRO A 124 2.68 -13.49 -5.63
N VAL A 125 1.89 -14.03 -4.71
CA VAL A 125 0.44 -14.16 -4.95
C VAL A 125 -0.18 -12.77 -4.83
N ILE A 126 -0.97 -12.36 -5.82
CA ILE A 126 -1.62 -11.04 -5.85
C ILE A 126 -3.13 -11.24 -5.75
N GLU A 127 -3.76 -10.59 -4.78
CA GLU A 127 -5.21 -10.60 -4.61
C GLU A 127 -5.74 -9.18 -4.49
N SER A 128 -6.94 -8.92 -5.03
CA SER A 128 -7.52 -7.59 -5.10
C SER A 128 -8.92 -7.54 -4.52
N GLY A 129 -9.38 -6.32 -4.19
CA GLY A 129 -10.79 -6.06 -3.90
C GLY A 129 -11.19 -6.21 -2.44
N LEU A 130 -10.30 -6.54 -1.54
CA LEU A 130 -10.63 -6.67 -0.12
C LEU A 130 -10.91 -5.28 0.47
N LEU A 131 -12.14 -5.06 0.96
CA LEU A 131 -12.63 -3.78 1.45
C LEU A 131 -12.44 -2.64 0.44
N GLU A 132 -12.58 -2.97 -0.83
CA GLU A 132 -12.37 -2.05 -1.96
C GLU A 132 -13.20 -0.78 -1.85
N ASP A 133 -14.49 -0.91 -1.51
CA ASP A 133 -15.41 0.23 -1.43
C ASP A 133 -14.98 1.23 -0.36
N GLU A 134 -14.54 0.75 0.78
CA GLU A 134 -14.05 1.62 1.86
C GLU A 134 -12.75 2.33 1.47
N ALA A 135 -11.83 1.62 0.85
CA ALA A 135 -10.57 2.19 0.37
C ALA A 135 -10.84 3.25 -0.70
N GLN A 136 -11.73 2.95 -1.64
CA GLN A 136 -12.08 3.87 -2.71
C GLN A 136 -12.79 5.12 -2.18
N ALA A 137 -13.68 4.97 -1.20
CA ALA A 137 -14.38 6.09 -0.57
C ALA A 137 -13.41 7.07 0.09
N LEU A 138 -12.39 6.57 0.78
CA LEU A 138 -11.36 7.42 1.39
C LEU A 138 -10.63 8.27 0.34
N LEU A 139 -10.26 7.66 -0.77
CA LEU A 139 -9.58 8.36 -1.87
C LEU A 139 -10.49 9.40 -2.51
N GLN A 140 -11.72 9.04 -2.82
CA GLN A 140 -12.70 9.95 -3.45
C GLN A 140 -12.97 11.16 -2.55
N ASN A 141 -13.20 10.94 -1.27
CA ASN A 141 -13.46 12.01 -0.30
C ASN A 141 -12.26 12.95 -0.18
N PHE A 142 -11.05 12.41 -0.17
CA PHE A 142 -9.84 13.21 -0.13
C PHE A 142 -9.72 14.12 -1.35
N PHE A 143 -9.94 13.61 -2.56
CA PHE A 143 -9.82 14.39 -3.78
C PHE A 143 -10.93 15.43 -3.92
N VAL A 144 -12.14 15.15 -3.43
CA VAL A 144 -13.22 16.13 -3.36
C VAL A 144 -12.81 17.31 -2.45
N MET A 145 -12.31 17.02 -1.26
CA MET A 145 -11.83 18.03 -0.31
C MET A 145 -10.68 18.85 -0.89
N LEU A 146 -9.76 18.21 -1.58
CA LEU A 146 -8.62 18.87 -2.20
C LEU A 146 -9.06 19.87 -3.28
N ARG A 147 -10.03 19.48 -4.12
CA ARG A 147 -10.60 20.36 -5.16
C ARG A 147 -11.30 21.56 -4.54
N GLU A 148 -12.04 21.38 -3.46
CA GLU A 148 -12.72 22.48 -2.75
C GLU A 148 -11.72 23.48 -2.16
N LYS A 149 -10.64 23.00 -1.59
CA LYS A 149 -9.55 23.87 -1.08
C LYS A 149 -8.92 24.69 -2.20
N CYS A 150 -8.73 24.10 -3.38
CA CYS A 150 -8.17 24.79 -4.53
C CYS A 150 -9.12 25.87 -5.06
N LYS A 151 -10.44 25.68 -4.96
CA LYS A 151 -11.45 26.67 -5.39
C LYS A 151 -11.51 27.88 -4.47
N LYS A 152 -11.11 27.75 -3.20
CA LYS A 152 -11.16 28.82 -2.20
C LYS A 152 -9.92 29.72 -2.22
N LYS A 153 -8.94 29.36 -3.03
CA LYS A 153 -7.77 30.20 -3.28
C LYS A 153 -8.03 31.09 -4.50
#